data_859880223fad3fae2bfdc166b6bbb580
#
_entry.id   859880223fad3fae2bfdc166b6bbb580
#
_cell.length_a   1.000
_cell.length_b   1.000
_cell.length_c   1.000
_cell.angle_alpha   90.00
_cell.angle_beta   90.00
_cell.angle_gamma   90.00
#
_symmetry.space_group_name_H-M   'P 1'
#
loop_
_entity.id
_entity.type
_entity.pdbx_description
1 polymer ?
#
loop_
_entity_poly.entity_id
_entity_poly.type
_entity_poly.pdbx_seq_one_letter_code
_entity_poly.pdbx_strand_id
1 'polypeptide(L)'
;MVKSAEAADIDEDVTISAVLTVLRITRVLERIDAGISPQQYRILKLIGQGGERSARLAERLAVAKPTLTATADSLVAAGLVCREAELGDRRVVRLHLTEAGQAAVERADTAYADWFGSLLDHTGRRDQIVADLLKLDESMTERRLARLASGAATRSAATRSAGQR
;
A
#
# COMPACT_ATOMS: atom_id res chain seq x y z
N MET A 1 -1.96 38.15 -14.63
CA MET A 1 -2.31 37.16 -15.67
C MET A 1 -1.31 36.04 -15.56
N VAL A 2 -1.64 34.99 -14.81
CA VAL A 2 -0.79 33.81 -14.69
C VAL A 2 -1.37 32.78 -15.66
N LYS A 3 -0.55 32.42 -16.63
CA LYS A 3 -0.80 31.46 -17.70
C LYS A 3 -1.13 30.11 -17.09
N SER A 4 -2.37 29.66 -17.22
CA SER A 4 -2.75 28.27 -16.96
C SER A 4 -1.84 27.39 -17.80
N ALA A 5 -1.03 26.56 -17.13
CA ALA A 5 -0.29 25.52 -17.80
C ALA A 5 -1.30 24.57 -18.45
N GLU A 6 -1.26 24.50 -19.76
CA GLU A 6 -1.92 23.51 -20.60
C GLU A 6 -1.60 22.14 -20.05
N ALA A 7 -2.59 21.50 -19.39
CA ALA A 7 -2.56 20.05 -19.24
C ALA A 7 -2.58 19.50 -20.67
N ALA A 8 -1.46 18.96 -21.13
CA ALA A 8 -1.40 18.25 -22.38
C ALA A 8 -2.52 17.22 -22.36
N ASP A 9 -3.40 17.28 -23.34
CA ASP A 9 -4.46 16.28 -23.54
C ASP A 9 -3.73 14.97 -23.88
N ILE A 10 -3.49 14.16 -22.84
CA ILE A 10 -2.87 12.86 -22.99
C ILE A 10 -3.91 12.00 -23.68
N ASP A 11 -3.63 11.57 -24.89
CA ASP A 11 -4.46 10.68 -25.68
C ASP A 11 -4.94 9.50 -24.82
N GLU A 12 -6.24 9.23 -24.85
CA GLU A 12 -6.87 8.15 -24.08
C GLU A 12 -6.17 6.81 -24.32
N ASP A 13 -5.75 6.54 -25.56
CA ASP A 13 -5.02 5.34 -25.94
C ASP A 13 -3.65 5.24 -25.26
N VAL A 14 -2.95 6.35 -25.06
CA VAL A 14 -1.67 6.40 -24.34
C VAL A 14 -1.89 6.11 -22.86
N THR A 15 -2.94 6.67 -22.27
CA THR A 15 -3.31 6.42 -20.87
C THR A 15 -3.66 4.95 -20.65
N ILE A 16 -4.44 4.34 -21.53
CA ILE A 16 -4.79 2.91 -21.47
C ILE A 16 -3.52 2.05 -21.59
N SER A 17 -2.61 2.39 -22.50
CA SER A 17 -1.33 1.69 -22.67
C SER A 17 -0.48 1.76 -21.40
N ALA A 18 -0.46 2.89 -20.69
CA ALA A 18 0.21 3.04 -19.41
C ALA A 18 -0.42 2.13 -18.33
N VAL A 19 -1.75 2.07 -18.26
CA VAL A 19 -2.47 1.16 -17.33
C VAL A 19 -2.10 -0.30 -17.61
N LEU A 20 -2.12 -0.73 -18.88
CA LEU A 20 -1.74 -2.09 -19.26
C LEU A 20 -0.28 -2.41 -18.91
N THR A 21 0.60 -1.43 -19.00
CA THR A 21 2.00 -1.58 -18.58
C THR A 21 2.12 -1.77 -17.08
N VAL A 22 1.39 -1.00 -16.26
CA VAL A 22 1.35 -1.18 -14.80
C VAL A 22 0.84 -2.58 -14.44
N LEU A 23 -0.24 -3.04 -15.08
CA LEU A 23 -0.77 -4.39 -14.86
C LEU A 23 0.24 -5.48 -15.25
N ARG A 24 1.01 -5.28 -16.32
CA ARG A 24 2.09 -6.20 -16.72
C ARG A 24 3.22 -6.22 -15.69
N ILE A 25 3.64 -5.07 -15.19
CA ILE A 25 4.64 -4.97 -14.12
C ILE A 25 4.16 -5.76 -12.89
N THR A 26 2.94 -5.53 -12.43
CA THR A 26 2.34 -6.26 -11.29
C THR A 26 2.38 -7.75 -11.52
N ARG A 27 2.01 -8.21 -12.73
CA ARG A 27 2.02 -9.64 -13.09
C ARG A 27 3.42 -10.25 -13.06
N VAL A 28 4.46 -9.50 -13.41
CA VAL A 28 5.84 -9.98 -13.32
C VAL A 28 6.27 -10.05 -11.85
N LEU A 29 5.97 -9.03 -11.03
CA LEU A 29 6.27 -9.05 -9.60
C LEU A 29 5.66 -10.26 -8.88
N GLU A 30 4.45 -10.69 -9.28
CA GLU A 30 3.80 -11.90 -8.75
C GLU A 30 4.57 -13.21 -9.07
N ARG A 31 5.41 -13.21 -10.10
CA ARG A 31 6.18 -14.37 -10.55
C ARG A 31 7.61 -14.42 -10.01
N ILE A 32 8.07 -13.33 -9.40
CA ILE A 32 9.39 -13.27 -8.78
C ILE A 32 9.38 -14.17 -7.54
N ASP A 33 10.33 -15.08 -7.47
CA ASP A 33 10.54 -15.90 -6.26
C ASP A 33 11.21 -15.07 -5.18
N ALA A 34 10.40 -14.30 -4.47
CA ALA A 34 10.83 -13.49 -3.32
C ALA A 34 10.56 -14.21 -1.98
N GLY A 35 10.08 -15.46 -2.01
CA GLY A 35 9.68 -16.22 -0.83
C GLY A 35 8.36 -15.78 -0.20
N ILE A 36 7.82 -14.65 -0.60
CA ILE A 36 6.51 -14.10 -0.18
C ILE A 36 5.84 -13.40 -1.36
N SER A 37 4.50 -13.37 -1.36
CA SER A 37 3.76 -12.68 -2.42
C SER A 37 3.90 -11.15 -2.31
N PRO A 38 3.70 -10.38 -3.40
CA PRO A 38 3.71 -8.91 -3.36
C PRO A 38 2.70 -8.34 -2.36
N GLN A 39 1.57 -8.99 -2.16
CA GLN A 39 0.58 -8.57 -1.16
C GLN A 39 1.10 -8.78 0.26
N GLN A 40 1.68 -9.95 0.57
CA GLN A 40 2.30 -10.22 1.87
C GLN A 40 3.45 -9.24 2.13
N TYR A 41 4.30 -9.03 1.14
CA TYR A 41 5.40 -8.06 1.22
C TYR A 41 4.91 -6.66 1.60
N ARG A 42 3.88 -6.11 0.93
CA ARG A 42 3.31 -4.80 1.29
C ARG A 42 2.82 -4.73 2.73
N ILE A 43 2.17 -5.79 3.21
CA ILE A 43 1.68 -5.87 4.58
C ILE A 43 2.84 -5.91 5.57
N LEU A 44 3.84 -6.76 5.33
CA LEU A 44 5.02 -6.88 6.20
C LEU A 44 5.83 -5.58 6.25
N LYS A 45 6.02 -4.89 5.12
CA LYS A 45 6.68 -3.57 5.08
C LYS A 45 5.95 -2.54 5.96
N LEU A 46 4.63 -2.53 5.95
CA LEU A 46 3.85 -1.62 6.79
C LEU A 46 3.91 -1.99 8.27
N ILE A 47 3.88 -3.28 8.60
CA ILE A 47 4.06 -3.76 9.98
C ILE A 47 5.45 -3.37 10.52
N GLY A 48 6.49 -3.51 9.70
CA GLY A 48 7.88 -3.17 10.06
C GLY A 48 8.13 -1.68 10.33
N GLN A 49 7.26 -0.80 9.82
CA GLN A 49 7.35 0.65 10.06
C GLN A 49 6.92 1.10 11.46
N GLY A 50 6.49 0.20 12.33
CA GLY A 50 6.24 0.55 13.73
C GLY A 50 4.98 0.00 14.37
N GLY A 51 4.72 -1.30 14.31
CA GLY A 51 3.70 -1.96 15.16
C GLY A 51 2.31 -1.33 15.06
N GLU A 52 1.72 -1.30 13.88
CA GLU A 52 0.43 -0.65 13.66
C GLU A 52 -0.74 -1.49 14.20
N ARG A 53 -1.76 -0.81 14.69
CA ARG A 53 -3.06 -1.44 15.00
C ARG A 53 -3.67 -1.97 13.71
N SER A 54 -4.20 -3.19 13.74
CA SER A 54 -4.80 -3.86 12.56
C SER A 54 -5.83 -2.99 11.83
N ALA A 55 -6.57 -2.13 12.55
CA ALA A 55 -7.55 -1.22 11.94
C ALA A 55 -6.89 -0.17 11.03
N ARG A 56 -5.77 0.42 11.46
CA ARG A 56 -4.99 1.39 10.66
C ARG A 56 -4.34 0.73 9.45
N LEU A 57 -3.87 -0.50 9.62
CA LEU A 57 -3.27 -1.26 8.53
C LEU A 57 -4.27 -1.49 7.38
N ALA A 58 -5.53 -1.85 7.69
CA ALA A 58 -6.58 -2.01 6.69
C ALA A 58 -6.85 -0.71 5.91
N GLU A 59 -6.85 0.41 6.62
CA GLU A 59 -7.02 1.73 6.01
C GLU A 59 -5.84 2.07 5.09
N ARG A 60 -4.60 1.83 5.52
CA ARG A 60 -3.39 2.12 4.72
C ARG A 60 -3.27 1.25 3.48
N LEU A 61 -3.67 -0.01 3.57
CA LEU A 61 -3.64 -0.95 2.46
C LEU A 61 -4.83 -0.80 1.50
N ALA A 62 -5.85 -0.02 1.88
CA ALA A 62 -7.12 0.08 1.15
C ALA A 62 -7.78 -1.29 0.91
N VAL A 63 -7.66 -2.21 1.88
CA VAL A 63 -8.29 -3.54 1.85
C VAL A 63 -9.42 -3.63 2.88
N ALA A 64 -10.38 -4.52 2.62
CA ALA A 64 -11.44 -4.80 3.58
C ALA A 64 -10.85 -5.43 4.86
N LYS A 65 -11.39 -5.08 6.03
CA LYS A 65 -10.94 -5.64 7.31
C LYS A 65 -10.89 -7.18 7.33
N PRO A 66 -11.89 -7.92 6.80
CA PRO A 66 -11.83 -9.38 6.74
C PRO A 66 -10.64 -9.90 5.94
N THR A 67 -10.33 -9.28 4.80
CA THR A 67 -9.20 -9.64 3.97
C THR A 67 -7.87 -9.44 4.70
N LEU A 68 -7.72 -8.30 5.39
CA LEU A 68 -6.53 -8.05 6.21
C LEU A 68 -6.42 -9.08 7.35
N THR A 69 -7.53 -9.39 8.03
CA THR A 69 -7.53 -10.38 9.12
C THR A 69 -7.06 -11.74 8.63
N ALA A 70 -7.63 -12.23 7.52
CA ALA A 70 -7.25 -13.52 6.93
C ALA A 70 -5.75 -13.54 6.51
N THR A 71 -5.26 -12.45 5.92
CA THR A 71 -3.84 -12.36 5.54
C THR A 71 -2.94 -12.28 6.77
N ALA A 72 -3.32 -11.51 7.80
CA ALA A 72 -2.57 -11.44 9.05
C ALA A 72 -2.53 -12.80 9.77
N ASP A 73 -3.65 -13.54 9.79
CA ASP A 73 -3.71 -14.90 10.35
C ASP A 73 -2.74 -15.85 9.62
N SER A 74 -2.72 -15.78 8.28
CA SER A 74 -1.80 -16.55 7.46
C SER A 74 -0.32 -16.20 7.75
N LEU A 75 0.00 -14.91 7.92
CA LEU A 75 1.35 -14.46 8.24
C LEU A 75 1.79 -14.89 9.65
N VAL A 76 0.86 -14.89 10.62
CA VAL A 76 1.10 -15.42 11.98
C VAL A 76 1.33 -16.93 11.94
N ALA A 77 0.49 -17.67 11.20
CA ALA A 77 0.66 -19.11 11.01
C ALA A 77 1.97 -19.49 10.33
N ALA A 78 2.47 -18.64 9.41
CA ALA A 78 3.75 -18.77 8.77
C ALA A 78 4.93 -18.33 9.66
N GLY A 79 4.69 -17.86 10.87
CA GLY A 79 5.73 -17.40 11.80
C GLY A 79 6.42 -16.08 11.39
N LEU A 80 5.87 -15.35 10.44
CA LEU A 80 6.45 -14.08 9.94
C LEU A 80 6.03 -12.86 10.77
N VAL A 81 4.90 -12.97 11.47
CA VAL A 81 4.30 -11.92 12.29
C VAL A 81 3.91 -12.51 13.64
N CYS A 82 4.08 -11.75 14.71
CA CYS A 82 3.51 -12.03 16.02
C CYS A 82 2.46 -10.98 16.40
N ARG A 83 1.58 -11.37 17.33
CA ARG A 83 0.55 -10.51 17.91
C ARG A 83 0.94 -10.16 19.33
N GLU A 84 0.91 -8.88 19.64
CA GLU A 84 1.17 -8.37 20.98
C GLU A 84 -0.03 -7.55 21.47
N ALA A 85 -0.49 -7.81 22.69
CA ALA A 85 -1.51 -7.00 23.33
C ALA A 85 -0.90 -5.68 23.81
N GLU A 86 -1.59 -4.56 23.58
CA GLU A 86 -1.12 -3.26 24.04
C GLU A 86 -1.12 -3.19 25.58
N LEU A 87 -0.03 -2.67 26.16
CA LEU A 87 0.06 -2.45 27.59
C LEU A 87 -1.05 -1.47 28.04
N GLY A 88 -1.98 -1.96 28.87
CA GLY A 88 -3.11 -1.17 29.37
C GLY A 88 -4.44 -1.39 28.67
N ASP A 89 -4.46 -1.94 27.45
CA ASP A 89 -5.70 -2.31 26.77
C ASP A 89 -5.55 -3.62 25.97
N ARG A 90 -5.91 -4.74 26.61
CA ARG A 90 -5.86 -6.08 25.99
C ARG A 90 -6.76 -6.26 24.77
N ARG A 91 -7.66 -5.30 24.50
CA ARG A 91 -8.53 -5.34 23.31
C ARG A 91 -7.80 -4.82 22.07
N VAL A 92 -6.70 -4.11 22.26
CA VAL A 92 -5.87 -3.58 21.17
C VAL A 92 -4.73 -4.55 20.92
N VAL A 93 -4.73 -5.12 19.73
CA VAL A 93 -3.66 -6.03 19.27
C VAL A 93 -2.81 -5.32 18.24
N ARG A 94 -1.51 -5.31 18.45
CA ARG A 94 -0.50 -4.85 17.51
C ARG A 94 0.14 -6.03 16.79
N LEU A 95 0.51 -5.82 15.55
CA LEU A 95 1.24 -6.78 14.74
C LEU A 95 2.71 -6.34 14.68
N HIS A 96 3.62 -7.27 14.90
CA HIS A 96 5.05 -7.05 14.82
C HIS A 96 5.69 -8.10 13.93
N LEU A 97 6.76 -7.73 13.21
CA LEU A 97 7.58 -8.70 12.49
C LEU A 97 8.33 -9.57 13.49
N THR A 98 8.44 -10.86 13.18
CA THR A 98 9.43 -11.75 13.80
C THR A 98 10.78 -11.59 13.08
N GLU A 99 11.84 -12.20 13.61
CA GLU A 99 13.13 -12.30 12.90
C GLU A 99 12.97 -12.94 11.52
N ALA A 100 12.15 -14.00 11.43
CA ALA A 100 11.84 -14.67 10.17
C ALA A 100 11.07 -13.73 9.21
N GLY A 101 10.14 -12.91 9.75
CA GLY A 101 9.42 -11.90 8.99
C GLY A 101 10.33 -10.80 8.46
N GLN A 102 11.26 -10.33 9.28
CA GLN A 102 12.26 -9.34 8.86
C GLN A 102 13.15 -9.90 7.74
N ALA A 103 13.70 -11.11 7.93
CA ALA A 103 14.51 -11.76 6.90
C ALA A 103 13.73 -12.02 5.59
N ALA A 104 12.43 -12.32 5.69
CA ALA A 104 11.56 -12.47 4.50
C ALA A 104 11.38 -11.14 3.75
N VAL A 105 11.21 -10.04 4.46
CA VAL A 105 11.13 -8.70 3.88
C VAL A 105 12.42 -8.34 3.18
N GLU A 106 13.58 -8.55 3.81
CA GLU A 106 14.90 -8.22 3.23
C GLU A 106 15.19 -9.01 1.95
N ARG A 107 14.85 -10.31 1.92
CA ARG A 107 14.96 -11.11 0.69
C ARG A 107 14.06 -10.57 -0.42
N ALA A 108 12.84 -10.21 -0.09
CA ALA A 108 11.90 -9.66 -1.06
C ALA A 108 12.33 -8.26 -1.53
N ASP A 109 12.85 -7.41 -0.64
CA ASP A 109 13.45 -6.11 -0.99
C ASP A 109 14.52 -6.29 -2.07
N THR A 110 15.46 -7.21 -1.87
CA THR A 110 16.53 -7.51 -2.82
C THR A 110 15.94 -8.00 -4.15
N ALA A 111 15.09 -9.02 -4.12
CA ALA A 111 14.56 -9.63 -5.35
C ALA A 111 13.75 -8.63 -6.20
N TYR A 112 12.92 -7.81 -5.57
CA TYR A 112 12.12 -6.81 -6.28
C TYR A 112 12.98 -5.63 -6.75
N ALA A 113 13.95 -5.17 -5.93
CA ALA A 113 14.85 -4.09 -6.30
C ALA A 113 15.76 -4.46 -7.47
N ASP A 114 16.31 -5.66 -7.50
CA ASP A 114 17.16 -6.15 -8.58
C ASP A 114 16.40 -6.21 -9.89
N TRP A 115 15.22 -6.82 -9.87
CA TRP A 115 14.40 -6.91 -11.08
C TRP A 115 13.96 -5.53 -11.57
N PHE A 116 13.40 -4.70 -10.69
CA PHE A 116 12.87 -3.39 -11.07
C PHE A 116 14.01 -2.43 -11.46
N GLY A 117 15.13 -2.47 -10.72
CA GLY A 117 16.33 -1.71 -11.05
C GLY A 117 16.85 -2.05 -12.44
N SER A 118 16.99 -3.34 -12.77
CA SER A 118 17.37 -3.78 -14.10
C SER A 118 16.43 -3.27 -15.21
N LEU A 119 15.10 -3.31 -14.96
CA LEU A 119 14.12 -2.76 -15.91
C LEU A 119 14.32 -1.26 -16.12
N LEU A 120 14.54 -0.51 -15.04
CA LEU A 120 14.74 0.94 -15.11
C LEU A 120 16.04 1.32 -15.81
N ASP A 121 17.12 0.56 -15.61
CA ASP A 121 18.41 0.82 -16.26
C ASP A 121 18.33 0.74 -17.78
N HIS A 122 17.48 -0.15 -18.31
CA HIS A 122 17.22 -0.23 -19.76
C HIS A 122 16.55 1.03 -20.35
N THR A 123 15.91 1.85 -19.52
CA THR A 123 15.26 3.07 -19.99
C THR A 123 16.21 4.24 -20.13
N GLY A 124 17.38 4.22 -19.49
CA GLY A 124 18.29 5.36 -19.36
C GLY A 124 17.72 6.53 -18.55
N ARG A 125 16.56 6.37 -17.89
CA ARG A 125 15.82 7.42 -17.16
C ARG A 125 15.43 7.01 -15.76
N ARG A 126 16.21 6.14 -15.12
CA ARG A 126 15.93 5.53 -13.81
C ARG A 126 15.44 6.54 -12.78
N ASP A 127 16.24 7.58 -12.51
CA ASP A 127 15.95 8.54 -11.43
C ASP A 127 14.66 9.33 -11.70
N GLN A 128 14.42 9.70 -12.96
CA GLN A 128 13.20 10.40 -13.35
C GLN A 128 11.96 9.53 -13.16
N ILE A 129 12.01 8.27 -13.59
CA ILE A 129 10.88 7.34 -13.46
C ILE A 129 10.60 7.07 -11.97
N VAL A 130 11.62 6.87 -11.16
CA VAL A 130 11.47 6.68 -9.70
C VAL A 130 10.81 7.91 -9.08
N ALA A 131 11.29 9.12 -9.40
CA ALA A 131 10.71 10.35 -8.88
C ALA A 131 9.22 10.52 -9.28
N ASP A 132 8.87 10.19 -10.52
CA ASP A 132 7.50 10.29 -11.03
C ASP A 132 6.58 9.24 -10.36
N LEU A 133 7.07 8.02 -10.12
CA LEU A 133 6.33 7.00 -9.37
C LEU A 133 6.07 7.41 -7.92
N LEU A 134 7.04 8.04 -7.25
CA LEU A 134 6.87 8.54 -5.89
C LEU A 134 5.81 9.66 -5.84
N LYS A 135 5.79 10.57 -6.81
CA LYS A 135 4.73 11.59 -6.93
C LYS A 135 3.35 10.98 -7.17
N LEU A 136 3.25 9.90 -7.94
CA LEU A 136 2.00 9.18 -8.13
C LEU A 136 1.52 8.55 -6.81
N ASP A 137 2.42 7.98 -6.01
CA ASP A 137 2.08 7.41 -4.69
C ASP A 137 1.58 8.49 -3.73
N GLU A 138 2.25 9.66 -3.68
CA GLU A 138 1.80 10.83 -2.93
C GLU A 138 0.37 11.24 -3.33
N SER A 139 0.11 11.40 -4.63
CA SER A 139 -1.20 11.77 -5.16
C SER A 139 -2.29 10.74 -4.82
N MET A 140 -1.96 9.45 -4.86
CA MET A 140 -2.87 8.37 -4.46
C MET A 140 -3.21 8.46 -2.96
N THR A 141 -2.22 8.77 -2.14
CA THR A 141 -2.37 8.92 -0.69
C THR A 141 -3.25 10.13 -0.35
N GLU A 142 -3.02 11.28 -0.97
CA GLU A 142 -3.83 12.49 -0.80
C GLU A 142 -5.30 12.27 -1.19
N ARG A 143 -5.55 11.66 -2.36
CA ARG A 143 -6.91 11.32 -2.81
C ARG A 143 -7.63 10.39 -1.84
N ARG A 144 -6.90 9.43 -1.25
CA ARG A 144 -7.44 8.52 -0.25
C ARG A 144 -7.83 9.26 1.02
N LEU A 145 -6.95 10.12 1.54
CA LEU A 145 -7.20 10.93 2.74
C LEU A 145 -8.40 11.85 2.54
N ALA A 146 -8.52 12.50 1.38
CA ALA A 146 -9.65 13.34 1.02
C ALA A 146 -10.97 12.56 1.03
N ARG A 147 -11.00 11.33 0.48
CA ARG A 147 -12.19 10.45 0.51
C ARG A 147 -12.58 10.04 1.94
N LEU A 148 -11.63 9.72 2.78
CA LEU A 148 -11.87 9.38 4.18
C LEU A 148 -12.45 10.56 4.95
N ALA A 149 -11.93 11.75 4.76
CA ALA A 149 -12.42 13.00 5.36
C ALA A 149 -13.87 13.30 4.92
N SER A 150 -14.17 13.20 3.63
CA SER A 150 -15.52 13.40 3.08
C SER A 150 -16.52 12.36 3.62
N GLY A 151 -16.13 11.08 3.69
CA GLY A 151 -16.97 10.01 4.24
C GLY A 151 -17.23 10.15 5.75
N ALA A 152 -16.28 10.70 6.51
CA ALA A 152 -16.46 11.00 7.93
C ALA A 152 -17.44 12.19 8.13
N ALA A 153 -17.33 13.22 7.31
CA ALA A 153 -18.23 14.38 7.35
C ALA A 153 -19.69 13.98 7.05
N THR A 154 -19.90 13.13 6.04
CA THR A 154 -21.23 12.62 5.67
C THR A 154 -21.87 11.79 6.80
N ARG A 155 -21.10 10.90 7.44
CA ARG A 155 -21.58 10.11 8.59
C ARG A 155 -21.94 10.99 9.78
N SER A 156 -21.14 12.00 10.10
CA SER A 156 -21.40 12.94 11.19
C SER A 156 -22.66 13.80 10.94
N ALA A 157 -22.92 14.18 9.69
CA ALA A 157 -24.14 14.90 9.30
C ALA A 157 -25.40 14.02 9.44
N ALA A 158 -25.32 12.74 9.01
CA ALA A 158 -26.43 11.79 9.10
C ALA A 158 -26.80 11.49 10.57
N THR A 159 -25.81 11.35 11.46
CA THR A 159 -26.05 11.09 12.90
C THR A 159 -26.71 12.29 13.58
N ARG A 160 -26.35 13.50 13.21
CA ARG A 160 -27.00 14.73 13.74
C ARG A 160 -28.44 14.88 13.29
N SER A 161 -28.75 14.52 12.05
CA SER A 161 -30.12 14.57 11.51
C SER A 161 -31.04 13.51 12.14
N ALA A 162 -30.51 12.34 12.51
CA ALA A 162 -31.26 11.26 13.14
C ALA A 162 -31.57 11.52 14.64
N GLY A 163 -30.79 12.35 15.33
CA GLY A 163 -30.97 12.70 16.75
C GLY A 163 -31.93 13.87 16.99
N GLN A 164 -32.47 14.49 15.95
CA GLN A 164 -33.42 15.62 16.03
C GLN A 164 -34.88 15.24 15.73
N ARG A 165 -35.21 13.95 15.71
CA ARG A 165 -36.61 13.47 15.52
C ARG A 165 -37.15 12.84 16.78
#